data_aa986f5f9eaaa2b4f815cafd7a209e22
#
_entry.id   aa986f5f9eaaa2b4f815cafd7a209e22
#
_cell.length_a   1.000
_cell.length_b   1.000
_cell.length_c   1.000
_cell.angle_alpha   90.00
_cell.angle_beta   90.00
_cell.angle_gamma   90.00
#
_symmetry.space_group_name_H-M   'P 1'
#
loop_
_entity.id
_entity.type
_entity.pdbx_description
1 polymer ?
#
loop_
_entity_poly.entity_id
_entity_poly.type
_entity_poly.pdbx_seq_one_letter_code
_entity_poly.pdbx_strand_id
1 'polypeptide(L)'
;MDHVDRILEQWNRERPDLDVAPMGLFGRLARLRIHVAREIEKTLLAHGLNSASFDVLATLRRSGPPYRLSPGDLIATTMVSSGTMTNRLDQLEKAALIERSHNPDDRRGVIIALTPKGLALVDEAVTAHVENEHRLLESLDAGERAALDSLLRKFLKDFE
;
A
#
# COMPACT_ATOMS: atom_id res chain seq x y z
N MET A 1 1.57 -28.23 7.76
CA MET A 1 0.10 -28.15 7.56
C MET A 1 -0.39 -26.83 8.17
N ASP A 2 -0.90 -25.92 7.33
CA ASP A 2 -1.41 -24.63 7.76
C ASP A 2 -2.95 -24.65 7.96
N HIS A 3 -3.55 -23.50 8.30
CA HIS A 3 -4.99 -23.40 8.48
C HIS A 3 -5.77 -23.63 7.17
N VAL A 4 -5.19 -23.27 6.03
CA VAL A 4 -5.83 -23.44 4.72
C VAL A 4 -5.85 -24.91 4.32
N ASP A 5 -4.80 -25.68 4.63
CA ASP A 5 -4.77 -27.12 4.38
C ASP A 5 -5.94 -27.85 5.05
N ARG A 6 -6.25 -27.48 6.30
CA ARG A 6 -7.42 -28.06 7.02
C ARG A 6 -8.75 -27.74 6.35
N ILE A 7 -8.89 -26.54 5.77
CA ILE A 7 -10.10 -26.19 5.02
C ILE A 7 -10.20 -26.99 3.72
N LEU A 8 -9.08 -27.19 3.02
CA LEU A 8 -9.04 -28.00 1.79
C LEU A 8 -9.37 -29.47 2.08
N GLU A 9 -8.87 -30.03 3.18
CA GLU A 9 -9.22 -31.39 3.61
C GLU A 9 -10.72 -31.55 3.89
N GLN A 10 -11.35 -30.55 4.53
CA GLN A 10 -12.79 -30.54 4.73
C GLN A 10 -13.55 -30.52 3.42
N TRP A 11 -13.17 -29.65 2.48
CA TRP A 11 -13.81 -29.59 1.17
C TRP A 11 -13.62 -30.87 0.36
N ASN A 12 -12.43 -31.44 0.33
CA ASN A 12 -12.15 -32.71 -0.36
C ASN A 12 -13.00 -33.88 0.19
N ARG A 13 -13.33 -33.84 1.49
CA ARG A 13 -14.21 -34.83 2.09
C ARG A 13 -15.67 -34.60 1.74
N GLU A 14 -16.14 -33.37 1.82
CA GLU A 14 -17.57 -33.03 1.64
C GLU A 14 -17.96 -32.88 0.15
N ARG A 15 -17.01 -32.49 -0.70
CA ARG A 15 -17.20 -32.29 -2.14
C ARG A 15 -16.03 -32.85 -2.94
N PRO A 16 -15.87 -34.20 -2.94
CA PRO A 16 -14.78 -34.86 -3.66
C PRO A 16 -14.87 -34.73 -5.19
N ASP A 17 -15.99 -34.24 -5.69
CA ASP A 17 -16.25 -33.92 -7.09
C ASP A 17 -15.61 -32.61 -7.57
N LEU A 18 -15.14 -31.73 -6.64
CA LEU A 18 -14.56 -30.44 -6.96
C LEU A 18 -13.04 -30.45 -6.86
N ASP A 19 -12.38 -29.83 -7.84
CA ASP A 19 -10.98 -29.42 -7.69
C ASP A 19 -10.91 -28.14 -6.85
N VAL A 20 -10.56 -28.29 -5.58
CA VAL A 20 -10.46 -27.17 -4.62
C VAL A 20 -9.05 -26.60 -4.50
N ALA A 21 -8.09 -27.03 -5.31
CA ALA A 21 -6.71 -26.52 -5.28
C ALA A 21 -6.62 -24.99 -5.41
N PRO A 22 -7.41 -24.32 -6.28
CA PRO A 22 -7.41 -22.84 -6.36
C PRO A 22 -7.81 -22.15 -5.06
N MET A 23 -8.70 -22.75 -4.24
CA MET A 23 -9.09 -22.21 -2.94
C MET A 23 -7.90 -22.12 -1.98
N GLY A 24 -6.94 -23.05 -2.11
CA GLY A 24 -5.70 -23.03 -1.33
C GLY A 24 -4.86 -21.80 -1.62
N LEU A 25 -4.66 -21.48 -2.89
CA LEU A 25 -3.92 -20.30 -3.31
C LEU A 25 -4.58 -19.00 -2.82
N PHE A 26 -5.86 -18.82 -3.14
CA PHE A 26 -6.59 -17.61 -2.73
C PHE A 26 -6.74 -17.48 -1.21
N GLY A 27 -6.94 -18.59 -0.50
CA GLY A 27 -7.00 -18.60 0.96
C GLY A 27 -5.69 -18.14 1.60
N ARG A 28 -4.54 -18.59 1.08
CA ARG A 28 -3.22 -18.14 1.55
C ARG A 28 -2.95 -16.68 1.22
N LEU A 29 -3.27 -16.21 0.01
CA LEU A 29 -3.16 -14.80 -0.37
C LEU A 29 -4.01 -13.90 0.55
N ALA A 30 -5.26 -14.28 0.81
CA ALA A 30 -6.15 -13.51 1.69
C ALA A 30 -5.60 -13.42 3.12
N ARG A 31 -5.14 -14.54 3.69
CA ARG A 31 -4.53 -14.56 5.03
C ARG A 31 -3.24 -13.76 5.09
N LEU A 32 -2.36 -13.94 4.10
CA LEU A 32 -1.11 -13.20 4.01
C LEU A 32 -1.36 -11.69 3.97
N ARG A 33 -2.31 -11.24 3.14
CA ARG A 33 -2.71 -9.84 3.06
C ARG A 33 -3.11 -9.26 4.42
N ILE A 34 -3.91 -9.99 5.21
CA ILE A 34 -4.35 -9.54 6.53
C ILE A 34 -3.15 -9.35 7.47
N HIS A 35 -2.25 -10.33 7.52
CA HIS A 35 -1.08 -10.28 8.41
C HIS A 35 -0.10 -9.18 7.99
N VAL A 36 0.23 -9.09 6.70
CA VAL A 36 1.14 -8.07 6.16
C VAL A 36 0.57 -6.67 6.38
N ALA A 37 -0.71 -6.45 6.05
CA ALA A 37 -1.35 -5.15 6.24
C ALA A 37 -1.32 -4.70 7.70
N ARG A 38 -1.54 -5.62 8.65
CA ARG A 38 -1.47 -5.33 10.09
C ARG A 38 -0.06 -4.91 10.54
N GLU A 39 0.97 -5.59 10.09
CA GLU A 39 2.35 -5.27 10.45
C GLU A 39 2.80 -3.94 9.81
N ILE A 40 2.40 -3.66 8.56
CA ILE A 40 2.63 -2.37 7.91
C ILE A 40 1.94 -1.25 8.69
N GLU A 41 0.64 -1.40 8.96
CA GLU A 41 -0.13 -0.39 9.70
C GLU A 41 0.49 -0.09 11.08
N LYS A 42 0.93 -1.12 11.81
CA LYS A 42 1.62 -0.95 13.09
C LYS A 42 2.89 -0.10 12.98
N THR A 43 3.69 -0.32 11.94
CA THR A 43 4.91 0.46 11.69
C THR A 43 4.58 1.92 11.38
N LEU A 44 3.57 2.16 10.54
CA LEU A 44 3.15 3.50 10.15
C LEU A 44 2.53 4.27 11.32
N LEU A 45 1.74 3.61 12.17
CA LEU A 45 1.15 4.20 13.37
C LEU A 45 2.21 4.70 14.37
N ALA A 46 3.37 4.05 14.43
CA ALA A 46 4.50 4.54 15.25
C ALA A 46 5.02 5.93 14.81
N HIS A 47 4.75 6.30 13.54
CA HIS A 47 5.05 7.62 12.97
C HIS A 47 3.80 8.54 12.92
N GLY A 48 2.70 8.15 13.58
CA GLY A 48 1.46 8.92 13.57
C GLY A 48 0.71 8.89 12.22
N LEU A 49 1.03 7.94 11.35
CA LEU A 49 0.41 7.76 10.04
C LEU A 49 -0.41 6.47 10.01
N ASN A 50 -1.50 6.46 9.23
CA ASN A 50 -2.12 5.24 8.75
C ASN A 50 -1.70 4.98 7.30
N SER A 51 -1.94 3.77 6.80
CA SER A 51 -1.52 3.35 5.45
C SER A 51 -1.94 4.31 4.36
N ALA A 52 -3.14 4.85 4.46
CA ALA A 52 -3.66 5.73 3.43
C ALA A 52 -3.10 7.18 3.51
N SER A 53 -2.78 7.71 4.70
CA SER A 53 -2.06 8.98 4.86
C SER A 53 -0.62 8.84 4.38
N PHE A 54 0.02 7.72 4.72
CA PHE A 54 1.35 7.38 4.23
C PHE A 54 1.39 7.32 2.70
N ASP A 55 0.43 6.65 2.04
CA ASP A 55 0.40 6.54 0.58
C ASP A 55 0.34 7.91 -0.11
N VAL A 56 -0.45 8.87 0.42
CA VAL A 56 -0.49 10.24 -0.09
C VAL A 56 0.88 10.93 0.04
N LEU A 57 1.48 10.91 1.23
CA LEU A 57 2.78 11.55 1.47
C LEU A 57 3.89 10.88 0.65
N ALA A 58 3.91 9.56 0.58
CA ALA A 58 4.86 8.79 -0.22
C ALA A 58 4.69 9.05 -1.72
N THR A 59 3.46 9.24 -2.20
CA THR A 59 3.19 9.60 -3.60
C THR A 59 3.76 10.97 -3.93
N LEU A 60 3.54 11.97 -3.09
CA LEU A 60 4.16 13.29 -3.25
C LEU A 60 5.69 13.19 -3.18
N ARG A 61 6.24 12.41 -2.27
CA ARG A 61 7.69 12.24 -2.11
C ARG A 61 8.34 11.61 -3.35
N ARG A 62 7.75 10.52 -3.89
CA ARG A 62 8.28 9.82 -5.07
C ARG A 62 8.07 10.57 -6.39
N SER A 63 7.23 11.61 -6.43
CA SER A 63 7.10 12.48 -7.61
C SER A 63 8.35 13.33 -7.86
N GLY A 64 9.27 13.41 -6.90
CA GLY A 64 10.49 14.21 -7.00
C GLY A 64 10.26 15.69 -6.68
N PRO A 65 11.37 16.45 -6.54
CA PRO A 65 11.25 17.88 -6.29
C PRO A 65 10.46 18.61 -7.39
N PRO A 66 9.58 19.53 -7.04
CA PRO A 66 9.33 20.12 -5.73
C PRO A 66 8.26 19.41 -4.88
N TYR A 67 8.06 18.09 -5.04
CA TYR A 67 7.16 17.25 -4.22
C TYR A 67 5.71 17.71 -4.22
N ARG A 68 5.19 18.01 -5.40
CA ARG A 68 3.84 18.55 -5.59
C ARG A 68 3.12 17.89 -6.77
N LEU A 69 1.82 17.70 -6.62
CA LEU A 69 0.94 17.13 -7.65
C LEU A 69 -0.40 17.86 -7.66
N SER A 70 -1.10 17.82 -8.79
CA SER A 70 -2.51 18.15 -8.82
C SER A 70 -3.33 17.07 -8.06
N PRO A 71 -4.53 17.37 -7.54
CA PRO A 71 -5.40 16.35 -6.95
C PRO A 71 -5.71 15.21 -7.91
N GLY A 72 -5.85 15.48 -9.20
CA GLY A 72 -6.09 14.47 -10.24
C GLY A 72 -4.90 13.51 -10.39
N ASP A 73 -3.69 14.04 -10.53
CA ASP A 73 -2.47 13.23 -10.64
C ASP A 73 -2.23 12.43 -9.36
N LEU A 74 -2.52 13.04 -8.20
CA LEU A 74 -2.39 12.37 -6.91
C LEU A 74 -3.33 11.16 -6.82
N ILE A 75 -4.61 11.32 -7.20
CA ILE A 75 -5.57 10.21 -7.22
C ILE A 75 -5.15 9.13 -8.22
N ALA A 76 -4.68 9.52 -9.39
CA ALA A 76 -4.25 8.57 -10.43
C ALA A 76 -3.02 7.73 -10.05
N THR A 77 -2.19 8.22 -9.12
CA THR A 77 -0.91 7.61 -8.75
C THR A 77 -0.88 7.02 -7.35
N THR A 78 -1.91 7.28 -6.51
CA THR A 78 -2.08 6.62 -5.20
C THR A 78 -2.77 5.27 -5.34
N MET A 79 -2.52 4.39 -4.39
CA MET A 79 -3.23 3.11 -4.26
C MET A 79 -4.57 3.24 -3.51
N VAL A 80 -4.94 4.46 -3.11
CA VAL A 80 -6.16 4.76 -2.31
C VAL A 80 -7.31 5.17 -3.22
N SER A 81 -8.53 4.74 -2.89
CA SER A 81 -9.74 5.13 -3.62
C SER A 81 -10.07 6.63 -3.48
N SER A 82 -10.60 7.24 -4.54
CA SER A 82 -10.91 8.66 -4.62
C SER A 82 -11.92 9.18 -3.58
N GLY A 83 -12.86 8.33 -3.12
CA GLY A 83 -13.93 8.73 -2.21
C GLY A 83 -13.48 9.20 -0.81
N THR A 84 -12.26 8.84 -0.40
CA THR A 84 -11.68 9.24 0.89
C THR A 84 -10.59 10.31 0.76
N MET A 85 -10.20 10.67 -0.46
CA MET A 85 -9.05 11.56 -0.71
C MET A 85 -9.24 12.94 -0.10
N THR A 86 -10.38 13.60 -0.31
CA THR A 86 -10.62 14.96 0.19
C THR A 86 -10.47 15.04 1.72
N ASN A 87 -11.14 14.14 2.44
CA ASN A 87 -11.04 14.10 3.91
C ASN A 87 -9.60 13.86 4.38
N ARG A 88 -8.88 13.02 3.67
CA ARG A 88 -7.48 12.72 3.98
C ARG A 88 -6.57 13.92 3.77
N LEU A 89 -6.71 14.62 2.65
CA LEU A 89 -5.97 15.85 2.38
C LEU A 89 -6.27 16.91 3.44
N ASP A 90 -7.53 17.03 3.89
CA ASP A 90 -7.90 17.97 4.95
C ASP A 90 -7.22 17.62 6.30
N GLN A 91 -7.13 16.33 6.62
CA GLN A 91 -6.44 15.87 7.83
C GLN A 91 -4.92 16.12 7.75
N LEU A 92 -4.30 15.84 6.61
CA LEU A 92 -2.87 16.06 6.40
C LEU A 92 -2.51 17.55 6.40
N GLU A 93 -3.36 18.40 5.84
CA GLU A 93 -3.19 19.86 5.88
C GLU A 93 -3.33 20.41 7.28
N LYS A 94 -4.34 19.98 8.06
CA LYS A 94 -4.50 20.32 9.48
C LYS A 94 -3.28 19.91 10.34
N ALA A 95 -2.65 18.79 9.98
CA ALA A 95 -1.41 18.33 10.61
C ALA A 95 -0.16 19.09 10.14
N ALA A 96 -0.31 20.02 9.20
CA ALA A 96 0.75 20.78 8.53
C ALA A 96 1.80 19.87 7.84
N LEU A 97 1.36 18.74 7.27
CA LEU A 97 2.20 17.81 6.52
C LEU A 97 2.16 18.08 5.02
N ILE A 98 1.07 18.65 4.56
CA ILE A 98 0.90 19.16 3.18
C ILE A 98 0.36 20.58 3.23
N GLU A 99 0.47 21.26 2.10
CA GLU A 99 -0.15 22.54 1.84
C GLU A 99 -0.87 22.52 0.50
N ARG A 100 -1.92 23.34 0.40
CA ARG A 100 -2.65 23.58 -0.85
C ARG A 100 -2.33 24.98 -1.34
N SER A 101 -2.02 25.12 -2.62
CA SER A 101 -1.80 26.39 -3.28
C SER A 101 -2.51 26.45 -4.63
N HIS A 102 -2.64 27.66 -5.19
CA HIS A 102 -3.12 27.79 -6.57
C HIS A 102 -2.08 27.25 -7.54
N ASN A 103 -2.55 26.58 -8.59
CA ASN A 103 -1.66 26.14 -9.66
C ASN A 103 -1.18 27.37 -10.44
N PRO A 104 0.14 27.62 -10.54
CA PRO A 104 0.66 28.75 -11.29
C PRO A 104 0.36 28.68 -12.81
N ASP A 105 0.18 27.45 -13.33
CA ASP A 105 -0.06 27.20 -14.75
C ASP A 105 -1.56 27.15 -15.11
N ASP A 106 -2.44 26.99 -14.09
CA ASP A 106 -3.89 27.01 -14.25
C ASP A 106 -4.55 27.72 -13.06
N ARG A 107 -5.09 28.91 -13.31
CA ARG A 107 -5.75 29.75 -12.29
C ARG A 107 -6.92 29.11 -11.56
N ARG A 108 -7.49 28.02 -12.10
CA ARG A 108 -8.60 27.26 -11.50
C ARG A 108 -8.11 25.99 -10.78
N GLY A 109 -6.84 25.63 -10.95
CA GLY A 109 -6.25 24.45 -10.40
C GLY A 109 -5.71 24.65 -9.00
N VAL A 110 -5.74 23.57 -8.21
CA VAL A 110 -5.10 23.45 -6.90
C VAL A 110 -3.90 22.53 -7.03
N ILE A 111 -2.82 22.84 -6.33
CA ILE A 111 -1.64 22.00 -6.17
C ILE A 111 -1.52 21.57 -4.72
N ILE A 112 -1.21 20.30 -4.50
CA ILE A 112 -0.90 19.72 -3.22
C ILE A 112 0.62 19.52 -3.14
N ALA A 113 1.25 20.06 -2.12
CA ALA A 113 2.70 19.94 -1.92
C ALA A 113 3.03 19.44 -0.52
N LEU A 114 4.15 18.72 -0.38
CA LEU A 114 4.72 18.43 0.94
C LEU A 114 5.24 19.72 1.58
N THR A 115 4.96 19.87 2.87
CA THR A 115 5.68 20.84 3.70
C THR A 115 7.07 20.28 4.08
N PRO A 116 8.02 21.11 4.57
CA PRO A 116 9.27 20.60 5.13
C PRO A 116 9.04 19.57 6.26
N LYS A 117 8.01 19.77 7.08
CA LYS A 117 7.60 18.81 8.13
C LYS A 117 7.10 17.49 7.53
N GLY A 118 6.26 17.57 6.49
CA GLY A 118 5.75 16.39 5.80
C GLY A 118 6.84 15.62 5.08
N LEU A 119 7.79 16.30 4.47
CA LEU A 119 8.94 15.69 3.82
C LEU A 119 9.82 14.93 4.82
N ALA A 120 10.17 15.55 5.95
CA ALA A 120 10.95 14.89 7.00
C ALA A 120 10.24 13.65 7.55
N LEU A 121 8.93 13.77 7.85
CA LEU A 121 8.15 12.67 8.39
C LEU A 121 8.05 11.50 7.41
N VAL A 122 7.78 11.77 6.12
CA VAL A 122 7.64 10.68 5.14
C VAL A 122 8.98 9.99 4.87
N ASP A 123 10.10 10.70 4.90
CA ASP A 123 11.42 10.09 4.74
C ASP A 123 11.76 9.13 5.90
N GLU A 124 11.42 9.50 7.14
CA GLU A 124 11.55 8.60 8.30
C GLU A 124 10.60 7.39 8.17
N ALA A 125 9.34 7.64 7.84
CA ALA A 125 8.33 6.59 7.73
C ALA A 125 8.63 5.60 6.60
N VAL A 126 9.11 6.06 5.44
CA VAL A 126 9.51 5.20 4.32
C VAL A 126 10.69 4.31 4.71
N THR A 127 11.68 4.86 5.42
CA THR A 127 12.82 4.07 5.90
C THR A 127 12.36 2.93 6.81
N ALA A 128 11.56 3.24 7.83
CA ALA A 128 11.02 2.23 8.74
C ALA A 128 10.08 1.22 8.03
N HIS A 129 9.31 1.69 7.05
CA HIS A 129 8.43 0.85 6.25
C HIS A 129 9.22 -0.19 5.44
N VAL A 130 10.27 0.22 4.74
CA VAL A 130 11.12 -0.68 3.94
C VAL A 130 11.87 -1.66 4.86
N GLU A 131 12.39 -1.22 5.99
CA GLU A 131 13.01 -2.11 6.99
C GLU A 131 12.02 -3.18 7.49
N ASN A 132 10.78 -2.78 7.78
CA ASN A 132 9.73 -3.72 8.18
C ASN A 132 9.39 -4.71 7.04
N GLU A 133 9.31 -4.26 5.79
CA GLU A 133 9.08 -5.15 4.64
C GLU A 133 10.21 -6.16 4.47
N HIS A 134 11.47 -5.76 4.64
CA HIS A 134 12.60 -6.69 4.67
C HIS A 134 12.42 -7.75 5.76
N ARG A 135 12.06 -7.33 6.98
CA ARG A 135 11.80 -8.24 8.11
C ARG A 135 10.67 -9.23 7.79
N LEU A 136 9.58 -8.77 7.18
CA LEU A 136 8.45 -9.62 6.81
C LEU A 136 8.81 -10.69 5.76
N LEU A 137 9.86 -10.44 4.98
CA LEU A 137 10.36 -11.34 3.94
C LEU A 137 11.53 -12.22 4.42
N GLU A 138 11.93 -12.18 5.68
CA GLU A 138 13.10 -12.93 6.19
C GLU A 138 12.98 -14.45 6.03
N SER A 139 11.77 -15.00 6.03
CA SER A 139 11.53 -16.43 5.81
C SER A 139 11.78 -16.91 4.38
N LEU A 140 11.96 -16.00 3.42
CA LEU A 140 12.21 -16.30 2.02
C LEU A 140 13.65 -15.93 1.66
N ASP A 141 14.33 -16.80 0.94
CA ASP A 141 15.64 -16.47 0.34
C ASP A 141 15.49 -15.53 -0.89
N ALA A 142 16.63 -15.06 -1.43
CA ALA A 142 16.60 -14.12 -2.55
C ALA A 142 15.95 -14.71 -3.82
N GLY A 143 16.15 -15.99 -4.09
CA GLY A 143 15.55 -16.68 -5.23
C GLY A 143 14.04 -16.84 -5.08
N GLU A 144 13.60 -17.20 -3.88
CA GLU A 144 12.18 -17.34 -3.54
C GLU A 144 11.44 -15.99 -3.62
N ARG A 145 12.06 -14.90 -3.15
CA ARG A 145 11.51 -13.54 -3.30
C ARG A 145 11.36 -13.14 -4.76
N ALA A 146 12.39 -13.38 -5.59
CA ALA A 146 12.34 -13.08 -7.02
C ALA A 146 11.29 -13.93 -7.76
N ALA A 147 11.15 -15.20 -7.42
CA ALA A 147 10.15 -16.09 -7.97
C ALA A 147 8.73 -15.63 -7.61
N LEU A 148 8.50 -15.29 -6.34
CA LEU A 148 7.21 -14.78 -5.85
C LEU A 148 6.82 -13.47 -6.57
N ASP A 149 7.74 -12.49 -6.66
CA ASP A 149 7.52 -11.22 -7.37
C ASP A 149 7.16 -11.46 -8.85
N SER A 150 7.89 -12.36 -9.52
CA SER A 150 7.62 -12.72 -10.93
C SER A 150 6.23 -13.33 -11.12
N LEU A 151 5.82 -14.24 -10.22
CA LEU A 151 4.50 -14.88 -10.27
C LEU A 151 3.37 -13.88 -9.99
N LEU A 152 3.57 -12.99 -9.02
CA LEU A 152 2.60 -11.92 -8.72
C LEU A 152 2.45 -10.96 -9.89
N ARG A 153 3.55 -10.52 -10.52
CA ARG A 153 3.50 -9.68 -11.73
C ARG A 153 2.76 -10.38 -12.88
N LYS A 154 3.03 -11.66 -13.10
CA LYS A 154 2.36 -12.44 -14.15
C LYS A 154 0.85 -12.50 -13.90
N PHE A 155 0.46 -12.77 -12.65
CA PHE A 155 -0.94 -12.91 -12.29
C PHE A 155 -1.69 -11.56 -12.31
N LEU A 156 -1.03 -10.48 -11.91
CA LEU A 156 -1.62 -9.13 -11.89
C LEU A 156 -1.99 -8.60 -13.28
N LYS A 157 -1.25 -9.01 -14.33
CA LYS A 157 -1.53 -8.59 -15.74
C LYS A 157 -2.93 -8.93 -16.23
N ASP A 158 -3.58 -9.90 -15.62
CA ASP A 158 -4.94 -10.31 -16.01
C ASP A 158 -6.02 -9.35 -15.46
N PHE A 159 -5.62 -8.37 -14.62
CA PHE A 159 -6.50 -7.43 -13.92
C PHE A 159 -6.18 -5.94 -14.19
N GLU A 160 -5.06 -5.63 -14.82
CA GLU A 160 -4.58 -4.30 -15.21
C GLU A 160 -4.49 -4.16 -16.74
#